data_d3f767c7046abb8cbb9b523c38ff5089
#
_entry.id   d3f767c7046abb8cbb9b523c38ff5089
#
_cell.length_a   1.000
_cell.length_b   1.000
_cell.length_c   1.000
_cell.angle_alpha   90.00
_cell.angle_beta   90.00
_cell.angle_gamma   90.00
#
_symmetry.space_group_name_H-M   'P 1'
#
loop_
_entity.id
_entity.type
_entity.pdbx_description
1 polymer ?
#
loop_
_entity_poly.entity_id
_entity_poly.type
_entity_poly.pdbx_seq_one_letter_code
_entity_poly.pdbx_strand_id
1 'polypeptide(L)'
;MKQTGNNFAFIDAQNLNLSVKRLGWRLDYARFRVYLREKYGVSKAYMFIGFMEEQSSLYRSLQEKGYILIFKPTLRHKDGTIKGNCDAELVLQAMIDYQAYKKAVVVTGDGDFHCLIRYLIDKEKLEQLLVPDQAHYSALLKRFPSGFLAFISQLRNKLEFRP
;
A
#
# COMPACT_ATOMS: atom_id res chain seq x y z
N MET A 1 -4.95 7.16 -24.83
CA MET A 1 -5.75 7.98 -23.89
C MET A 1 -5.39 7.63 -22.48
N LYS A 2 -4.94 8.62 -21.71
CA LYS A 2 -4.75 8.42 -20.26
C LYS A 2 -6.13 8.27 -19.62
N GLN A 3 -6.42 7.11 -19.07
CA GLN A 3 -7.63 6.95 -18.28
C GLN A 3 -7.52 7.82 -17.04
N THR A 4 -8.34 8.87 -16.97
CA THR A 4 -8.55 9.60 -15.73
C THR A 4 -9.44 8.76 -14.84
N GLY A 5 -8.83 7.83 -14.10
CA GLY A 5 -9.54 7.00 -13.16
C GLY A 5 -9.76 7.74 -11.84
N ASN A 6 -10.76 7.33 -11.10
CA ASN A 6 -10.99 7.80 -9.73
C ASN A 6 -10.88 6.63 -8.75
N ASN A 7 -9.84 5.84 -8.91
CA ASN A 7 -9.50 4.80 -7.96
C ASN A 7 -8.60 5.38 -6.87
N PHE A 8 -8.69 4.83 -5.66
CA PHE A 8 -7.82 5.20 -4.56
C PHE A 8 -6.93 4.03 -4.21
N ALA A 9 -5.69 4.30 -3.83
CA ALA A 9 -4.76 3.29 -3.32
C ALA A 9 -4.63 3.44 -1.80
N PHE A 10 -4.60 2.29 -1.12
CA PHE A 10 -4.44 2.18 0.33
C PHE A 10 -3.20 1.32 0.58
N ILE A 11 -2.11 1.96 1.01
CA ILE A 11 -0.78 1.34 1.05
C ILE A 11 -0.36 1.10 2.50
N ASP A 12 -0.13 -0.17 2.83
CA ASP A 12 0.50 -0.58 4.07
C ASP A 12 2.00 -0.35 3.95
N ALA A 13 2.47 0.79 4.45
CA ALA A 13 3.86 1.21 4.27
C ALA A 13 4.85 0.27 4.96
N GLN A 14 4.52 -0.22 6.14
CA GLN A 14 5.39 -1.13 6.88
C GLN A 14 5.61 -2.45 6.12
N ASN A 15 4.52 -3.07 5.67
CA ASN A 15 4.60 -4.32 4.91
C ASN A 15 5.35 -4.11 3.58
N LEU A 16 5.05 -3.04 2.86
CA LEU A 16 5.73 -2.70 1.62
C LEU A 16 7.24 -2.52 1.83
N ASN A 17 7.63 -1.72 2.81
CA ASN A 17 9.03 -1.41 3.08
C ASN A 17 9.82 -2.66 3.51
N LEU A 18 9.27 -3.46 4.43
CA LEU A 18 9.92 -4.69 4.89
C LEU A 18 10.07 -5.70 3.75
N SER A 19 9.04 -5.84 2.93
CA SER A 19 9.05 -6.79 1.81
C SER A 19 10.09 -6.40 0.75
N VAL A 20 10.16 -5.14 0.36
CA VAL A 20 11.12 -4.68 -0.65
C VAL A 20 12.56 -4.80 -0.12
N LYS A 21 12.80 -4.51 1.15
CA LYS A 21 14.11 -4.76 1.77
C LYS A 21 14.53 -6.22 1.67
N ARG A 22 13.59 -7.13 1.91
CA ARG A 22 13.83 -8.58 1.80
C ARG A 22 14.17 -9.00 0.37
N LEU A 23 13.57 -8.32 -0.61
CA LEU A 23 13.84 -8.58 -2.03
C LEU A 23 15.24 -8.10 -2.47
N GLY A 24 15.89 -7.26 -1.67
CA GLY A 24 17.26 -6.83 -1.93
C GLY A 24 17.41 -5.67 -2.91
N TRP A 25 16.31 -4.96 -3.23
CA TRP A 25 16.37 -3.77 -4.07
C TRP A 25 15.57 -2.63 -3.45
N ARG A 26 15.79 -1.44 -3.95
CA ARG A 26 15.17 -0.23 -3.41
C ARG A 26 14.04 0.23 -4.32
N LEU A 27 12.85 0.44 -3.75
CA LEU A 27 11.69 0.94 -4.47
C LEU A 27 11.82 2.44 -4.75
N ASP A 28 11.60 2.81 -6.01
CA ASP A 28 11.47 4.22 -6.39
C ASP A 28 10.00 4.64 -6.19
N TYR A 29 9.75 5.38 -5.13
CA TYR A 29 8.38 5.78 -4.75
C TYR A 29 7.76 6.74 -5.77
N ALA A 30 8.56 7.55 -6.46
CA ALA A 30 8.05 8.41 -7.53
C ALA A 30 7.55 7.58 -8.72
N ARG A 31 8.32 6.58 -9.14
CA ARG A 31 7.92 5.65 -10.20
C ARG A 31 6.70 4.83 -9.79
N PHE A 32 6.65 4.40 -8.54
CA PHE A 32 5.53 3.62 -8.02
C PHE A 32 4.23 4.46 -8.05
N ARG A 33 4.30 5.74 -7.66
CA ARG A 33 3.14 6.63 -7.72
C ARG A 33 2.62 6.79 -9.15
N VAL A 34 3.52 6.97 -10.11
CA VAL A 34 3.18 7.04 -11.54
C VAL A 34 2.56 5.73 -12.03
N TYR A 35 3.15 4.60 -11.64
CA TYR A 35 2.65 3.27 -11.99
C TYR A 35 1.21 3.05 -11.51
N LEU A 36 0.91 3.42 -10.26
CA LEU A 36 -0.44 3.33 -9.71
C LEU A 36 -1.43 4.17 -10.53
N ARG A 37 -1.05 5.37 -10.90
CA ARG A 37 -1.90 6.24 -11.70
C ARG A 37 -2.14 5.68 -13.10
N GLU A 38 -1.09 5.26 -13.78
CA GLU A 38 -1.18 4.84 -15.18
C GLU A 38 -1.78 3.45 -15.35
N LYS A 39 -1.42 2.51 -14.48
CA LYS A 39 -1.90 1.12 -14.56
C LYS A 39 -3.32 0.97 -14.01
N TYR A 40 -3.63 1.63 -12.90
CA TYR A 40 -4.86 1.38 -12.14
C TYR A 40 -5.77 2.60 -12.01
N GLY A 41 -5.43 3.73 -12.63
CA GLY A 41 -6.27 4.93 -12.56
C GLY A 41 -6.34 5.53 -11.15
N VAL A 42 -5.27 5.43 -10.37
CA VAL A 42 -5.25 5.93 -8.99
C VAL A 42 -5.09 7.44 -8.96
N SER A 43 -6.10 8.14 -8.46
CA SER A 43 -6.09 9.60 -8.28
C SER A 43 -5.58 10.01 -6.90
N LYS A 44 -5.79 9.19 -5.87
CA LYS A 44 -5.29 9.42 -4.51
C LYS A 44 -4.60 8.17 -4.00
N ALA A 45 -3.39 8.31 -3.50
CA ALA A 45 -2.60 7.23 -2.93
C ALA A 45 -2.31 7.53 -1.46
N TYR A 46 -3.03 6.85 -0.57
CA TYR A 46 -2.81 6.95 0.88
C TYR A 46 -1.71 5.99 1.31
N MET A 47 -0.83 6.47 2.16
CA MET A 47 0.22 5.66 2.76
C MET A 47 0.10 5.72 4.28
N PHE A 48 -0.10 4.55 4.90
CA PHE A 48 -0.34 4.42 6.33
C PHE A 48 0.96 4.07 7.03
N ILE A 49 1.45 4.98 7.87
CA ILE A 49 2.80 4.95 8.43
C ILE A 49 2.75 5.15 9.93
N GLY A 50 3.47 4.32 10.70
CA GLY A 50 3.76 4.61 12.09
C GLY A 50 4.68 5.84 12.18
N PHE A 51 4.28 6.87 12.92
CA PHE A 51 5.02 8.13 12.99
C PHE A 51 6.32 7.97 13.77
N MET A 52 7.42 8.40 13.16
CA MET A 52 8.75 8.48 13.75
C MET A 52 9.31 9.88 13.49
N GLU A 53 9.56 10.63 14.53
CA GLU A 53 10.00 12.03 14.42
C GLU A 53 11.29 12.18 13.59
N GLU A 54 12.21 11.25 13.72
CA GLU A 54 13.47 11.23 12.98
C GLU A 54 13.33 10.97 11.48
N GLN A 55 12.14 10.62 11.01
CA GLN A 55 11.85 10.33 9.60
C GLN A 55 11.16 11.49 8.86
N SER A 56 11.16 12.69 9.40
CA SER A 56 10.44 13.82 8.83
C SER A 56 10.83 14.17 7.39
N SER A 57 12.11 14.01 7.03
CA SER A 57 12.58 14.25 5.65
C SER A 57 12.03 13.22 4.67
N LEU A 58 11.92 11.96 5.10
CA LEU A 58 11.29 10.91 4.30
C LEU A 58 9.81 11.24 4.06
N TYR A 59 9.10 11.67 5.08
CA TYR A 59 7.67 12.01 4.95
C TYR A 59 7.45 13.16 3.98
N ARG A 60 8.27 14.21 4.07
CA ARG A 60 8.21 15.32 3.11
C ARG A 60 8.44 14.82 1.69
N SER A 61 9.45 13.98 1.47
CA SER A 61 9.76 13.41 0.17
C SER A 61 8.58 12.62 -0.41
N LEU A 62 7.92 11.81 0.41
CA LEU A 62 6.76 11.03 -0.02
C LEU A 62 5.58 11.95 -0.39
N GLN A 63 5.33 13.01 0.40
CA GLN A 63 4.27 13.97 0.10
C GLN A 63 4.54 14.69 -1.23
N GLU A 64 5.78 15.09 -1.48
CA GLU A 64 6.17 15.74 -2.74
C GLU A 64 5.97 14.82 -3.96
N LYS A 65 6.08 13.50 -3.75
CA LYS A 65 5.83 12.50 -4.80
C LYS A 65 4.34 12.20 -5.01
N GLY A 66 3.46 12.81 -4.24
CA GLY A 66 2.02 12.70 -4.42
C GLY A 66 1.31 11.68 -3.53
N TYR A 67 1.94 11.25 -2.44
CA TYR A 67 1.29 10.40 -1.45
C TYR A 67 0.63 11.24 -0.37
N ILE A 68 -0.54 10.78 0.08
CA ILE A 68 -1.23 11.34 1.25
C ILE A 68 -0.86 10.44 2.44
N LEU A 69 -0.15 11.01 3.41
CA LEU A 69 0.32 10.23 4.54
C LEU A 69 -0.70 10.25 5.68
N ILE A 70 -1.02 9.07 6.19
CA ILE A 70 -1.84 8.89 7.37
C ILE A 70 -0.95 8.29 8.45
N PHE A 71 -0.77 9.00 9.55
CA PHE A 71 0.13 8.58 10.61
C PHE A 71 -0.64 7.97 11.78
N LYS A 72 -0.03 6.97 12.39
CA LYS A 72 -0.41 6.48 13.70
C LYS A 72 0.70 6.81 14.69
N PRO A 73 0.39 7.39 15.86
CA PRO A 73 1.38 7.57 16.90
C PRO A 73 2.01 6.24 17.29
N THR A 74 3.34 6.20 17.34
CA THR A 74 4.06 5.00 17.79
C THR A 74 4.29 5.07 19.29
N LEU A 75 4.20 3.91 19.94
CA LEU A 75 4.52 3.76 21.36
C LEU A 75 5.80 2.95 21.50
N ARG A 76 6.77 3.53 22.22
CA ARG A 76 8.00 2.81 22.56
C ARG A 76 7.78 2.08 23.87
N HIS A 77 7.90 0.75 23.84
CA HIS A 77 7.83 -0.08 25.05
C HIS A 77 9.09 0.06 25.90
N LYS A 78 9.02 -0.38 27.18
CA LYS A 78 10.14 -0.34 28.10
C LYS A 78 11.38 -1.13 27.63
N ASP A 79 11.17 -2.15 26.78
CA ASP A 79 12.23 -2.97 26.19
C ASP A 79 12.83 -2.36 24.91
N GLY A 80 12.41 -1.16 24.53
CA GLY A 80 12.90 -0.48 23.34
C GLY A 80 12.14 -0.81 22.04
N THR A 81 11.21 -1.76 22.06
CA THR A 81 10.40 -2.08 20.88
C THR A 81 9.40 -0.97 20.59
N ILE A 82 9.15 -0.76 19.29
CA ILE A 82 8.19 0.25 18.82
C ILE A 82 7.00 -0.48 18.21
N LYS A 83 5.80 -0.15 18.71
CA LYS A 83 4.56 -0.65 18.15
C LYS A 83 3.89 0.45 17.33
N GLY A 84 3.76 0.23 16.02
CA GLY A 84 3.22 1.23 15.09
C GLY A 84 2.42 0.63 13.94
N ASN A 85 1.61 -0.40 14.23
CA ASN A 85 0.76 -1.04 13.23
C ASN A 85 -0.42 -0.13 12.88
N CYS A 86 -0.62 0.16 11.58
CA CYS A 86 -1.66 1.05 11.06
C CYS A 86 -2.81 0.30 10.39
N ASP A 87 -3.04 -0.97 10.71
CA ASP A 87 -4.07 -1.79 10.06
C ASP A 87 -5.47 -1.21 10.22
N ALA A 88 -5.81 -0.79 11.45
CA ALA A 88 -7.12 -0.20 11.73
C ALA A 88 -7.33 1.10 10.96
N GLU A 89 -6.30 1.94 10.87
CA GLU A 89 -6.36 3.21 10.15
C GLU A 89 -6.58 3.00 8.66
N LEU A 90 -5.93 1.99 8.06
CA LEU A 90 -6.11 1.66 6.65
C LEU A 90 -7.54 1.21 6.36
N VAL A 91 -8.05 0.26 7.15
CA VAL A 91 -9.42 -0.26 6.98
C VAL A 91 -10.44 0.86 7.18
N LEU A 92 -10.26 1.67 8.21
CA LEU A 92 -11.16 2.78 8.49
C LEU A 92 -11.18 3.81 7.35
N GLN A 93 -10.03 4.21 6.83
CA GLN A 93 -9.96 5.17 5.74
C GLN A 93 -10.60 4.62 4.46
N ALA A 94 -10.40 3.34 4.17
CA ALA A 94 -11.04 2.69 3.03
C ALA A 94 -12.57 2.76 3.11
N MET A 95 -13.13 2.70 4.32
CA MET A 95 -14.57 2.79 4.54
C MET A 95 -15.06 4.24 4.62
N ILE A 96 -14.29 5.15 5.18
CA ILE A 96 -14.62 6.58 5.17
C ILE A 96 -14.77 7.09 3.74
N ASP A 97 -13.85 6.71 2.86
CA ASP A 97 -13.82 7.17 1.47
C ASP A 97 -14.60 6.27 0.51
N TYR A 98 -15.32 5.27 1.03
CA TYR A 98 -15.96 4.23 0.23
C TYR A 98 -16.82 4.79 -0.91
N GLN A 99 -17.56 5.87 -0.67
CA GLN A 99 -18.40 6.50 -1.68
C GLN A 99 -17.62 7.42 -2.64
N ALA A 100 -16.40 7.79 -2.28
CA ALA A 100 -15.61 8.75 -3.04
C ALA A 100 -14.80 8.11 -4.17
N TYR A 101 -14.36 6.87 -4.01
CA TYR A 101 -13.60 6.18 -5.05
C TYR A 101 -14.46 5.22 -5.85
N LYS A 102 -14.06 4.97 -7.10
CA LYS A 102 -14.70 3.95 -7.94
C LYS A 102 -14.32 2.55 -7.48
N LYS A 103 -13.02 2.26 -7.44
CA LYS A 103 -12.46 1.02 -6.91
C LYS A 103 -11.18 1.28 -6.13
N ALA A 104 -10.83 0.36 -5.25
CA ALA A 104 -9.65 0.45 -4.41
C ALA A 104 -8.51 -0.43 -4.94
N VAL A 105 -7.29 0.09 -4.85
CA VAL A 105 -6.06 -0.70 -4.95
C VAL A 105 -5.51 -0.82 -3.53
N VAL A 106 -5.35 -2.04 -3.02
CA VAL A 106 -4.79 -2.26 -1.69
C VAL A 106 -3.39 -2.85 -1.85
N VAL A 107 -2.42 -2.26 -1.18
CA VAL A 107 -1.01 -2.68 -1.27
C VAL A 107 -0.58 -3.27 0.06
N THR A 108 -0.58 -4.59 0.15
CA THR A 108 -0.17 -5.34 1.35
C THR A 108 -0.01 -6.82 1.04
N GLY A 109 0.79 -7.50 1.84
CA GLY A 109 0.87 -8.97 1.88
C GLY A 109 0.37 -9.54 3.21
N ASP A 110 -0.19 -8.70 4.07
CA ASP A 110 -0.64 -9.08 5.41
C ASP A 110 -2.06 -9.64 5.38
N GLY A 111 -2.23 -10.85 5.92
CA GLY A 111 -3.52 -11.53 5.99
C GLY A 111 -4.55 -10.86 6.91
N ASP A 112 -4.12 -9.96 7.78
CA ASP A 112 -5.05 -9.22 8.65
C ASP A 112 -6.03 -8.36 7.84
N PHE A 113 -5.70 -8.02 6.60
CA PHE A 113 -6.60 -7.30 5.70
C PHE A 113 -7.56 -8.19 4.91
N HIS A 114 -7.56 -9.49 5.16
CA HIS A 114 -8.42 -10.46 4.46
C HIS A 114 -9.89 -10.03 4.44
N CYS A 115 -10.42 -9.57 5.56
CA CYS A 115 -11.83 -9.17 5.64
C CYS A 115 -12.14 -7.95 4.77
N LEU A 116 -11.22 -6.98 4.70
CA LEU A 116 -11.38 -5.81 3.83
C LEU A 116 -11.38 -6.22 2.36
N ILE A 117 -10.42 -7.06 1.97
CA ILE A 117 -10.31 -7.51 0.58
C ILE A 117 -11.56 -8.27 0.15
N ARG A 118 -12.04 -9.20 0.99
CA ARG A 118 -13.29 -9.94 0.71
C ARG A 118 -14.47 -8.99 0.54
N TYR A 119 -14.63 -8.03 1.44
CA TYR A 119 -15.72 -7.07 1.38
C TYR A 119 -15.66 -6.25 0.07
N LEU A 120 -14.47 -5.77 -0.30
CA LEU A 120 -14.32 -4.98 -1.51
C LEU A 120 -14.59 -5.82 -2.78
N ILE A 121 -14.19 -7.09 -2.80
CA ILE A 121 -14.50 -7.99 -3.91
C ILE A 121 -16.00 -8.21 -3.99
N ASP A 122 -16.67 -8.53 -2.89
CA ASP A 122 -18.11 -8.81 -2.85
C ASP A 122 -18.94 -7.60 -3.30
N LYS A 123 -18.45 -6.40 -3.07
CA LYS A 123 -19.10 -5.15 -3.48
C LYS A 123 -18.64 -4.64 -4.85
N GLU A 124 -17.80 -5.41 -5.55
CA GLU A 124 -17.23 -5.01 -6.85
C GLU A 124 -16.45 -3.68 -6.76
N LYS A 125 -15.79 -3.46 -5.61
CA LYS A 125 -15.02 -2.24 -5.30
C LYS A 125 -13.51 -2.49 -5.23
N LEU A 126 -13.02 -3.69 -5.53
CA LEU A 126 -11.58 -3.95 -5.59
C LEU A 126 -11.09 -3.92 -7.03
N GLU A 127 -10.14 -3.02 -7.33
CA GLU A 127 -9.41 -3.02 -8.59
C GLU A 127 -8.30 -4.06 -8.56
N GLN A 128 -7.47 -4.05 -7.51
CA GLN A 128 -6.31 -4.92 -7.40
C GLN A 128 -5.83 -5.02 -5.96
N LEU A 129 -5.43 -6.23 -5.55
CA LEU A 129 -4.58 -6.44 -4.39
C LEU A 129 -3.14 -6.57 -4.90
N LEU A 130 -2.33 -5.58 -4.59
CA LEU A 130 -0.94 -5.51 -5.04
C LEU A 130 -0.04 -5.97 -3.91
N VAL A 131 0.43 -7.21 -4.02
CA VAL A 131 1.25 -7.87 -3.00
C VAL A 131 2.73 -7.53 -3.24
N PRO A 132 3.45 -7.03 -2.22
CA PRO A 132 4.85 -6.66 -2.42
C PRO A 132 5.77 -7.81 -2.83
N ASP A 133 5.66 -8.98 -2.17
CA ASP A 133 6.54 -10.10 -2.40
C ASP A 133 5.75 -11.39 -2.65
N GLN A 134 5.83 -11.89 -3.87
CA GLN A 134 5.13 -13.12 -4.28
C GLN A 134 5.57 -14.35 -3.50
N ALA A 135 6.81 -14.39 -3.03
CA ALA A 135 7.35 -15.54 -2.30
C ALA A 135 6.94 -15.56 -0.82
N HIS A 136 6.52 -14.41 -0.28
CA HIS A 136 6.27 -14.25 1.16
C HIS A 136 5.03 -13.38 1.39
N TYR A 137 3.85 -13.98 1.32
CA TYR A 137 2.62 -13.31 1.72
C TYR A 137 1.64 -14.31 2.34
N SER A 138 0.64 -13.79 3.04
CA SER A 138 -0.27 -14.61 3.83
C SER A 138 -1.06 -15.62 2.98
N ALA A 139 -1.17 -16.85 3.49
CA ALA A 139 -2.00 -17.90 2.89
C ALA A 139 -3.48 -17.50 2.81
N LEU A 140 -3.95 -16.61 3.69
CA LEU A 140 -5.31 -16.09 3.63
C LEU A 140 -5.57 -15.30 2.35
N LEU A 141 -4.57 -14.57 1.86
CA LEU A 141 -4.68 -13.80 0.63
C LEU A 141 -4.56 -14.66 -0.63
N LYS A 142 -3.93 -15.82 -0.53
CA LYS A 142 -3.82 -16.77 -1.66
C LYS A 142 -5.15 -17.38 -2.07
N ARG A 143 -6.16 -17.27 -1.23
CA ARG A 143 -7.50 -17.82 -1.48
C ARG A 143 -8.33 -16.97 -2.44
N PHE A 144 -7.95 -15.71 -2.67
CA PHE A 144 -8.69 -14.85 -3.59
C PHE A 144 -8.38 -15.23 -5.05
N PRO A 145 -9.31 -14.98 -5.99
CA PRO A 145 -9.07 -15.26 -7.40
C PRO A 145 -7.82 -14.56 -7.92
N SER A 146 -7.02 -15.27 -8.71
CA SER A 146 -5.72 -14.78 -9.19
C SER A 146 -5.81 -13.46 -9.99
N GLY A 147 -6.94 -13.19 -10.63
CA GLY A 147 -7.15 -11.94 -11.36
C GLY A 147 -7.11 -10.69 -10.48
N PHE A 148 -7.34 -10.83 -9.16
CA PHE A 148 -7.24 -9.72 -8.22
C PHE A 148 -5.83 -9.55 -7.64
N LEU A 149 -4.90 -10.46 -7.92
CA LEU A 149 -3.56 -10.45 -7.33
C LEU A 149 -2.52 -10.02 -8.36
N ALA A 150 -1.69 -9.05 -8.00
CA ALA A 150 -0.49 -8.68 -8.74
C ALA A 150 0.67 -8.50 -7.75
N PHE A 151 1.91 -8.53 -8.23
CA PHE A 151 3.08 -8.62 -7.36
C PHE A 151 4.12 -7.57 -7.75
N ILE A 152 4.52 -6.76 -6.77
CA ILE A 152 5.57 -5.75 -6.94
C ILE A 152 6.91 -6.42 -7.23
N SER A 153 7.15 -7.59 -6.63
CA SER A 153 8.39 -8.37 -6.85
C SER A 153 8.63 -8.71 -8.31
N GLN A 154 7.61 -8.73 -9.16
CA GLN A 154 7.73 -8.95 -10.60
C GLN A 154 8.01 -7.67 -11.40
N LEU A 155 8.03 -6.52 -10.75
CA LEU A 155 8.10 -5.21 -11.38
C LEU A 155 9.42 -4.49 -11.13
N ARG A 156 10.47 -5.21 -10.74
CA ARG A 156 11.77 -4.63 -10.41
C ARG A 156 12.28 -3.68 -11.50
N ASN A 157 12.22 -4.11 -12.76
CA ASN A 157 12.73 -3.31 -13.87
C ASN A 157 12.02 -1.96 -14.03
N LYS A 158 10.74 -1.89 -13.62
CA LYS A 158 9.93 -0.68 -13.72
C LYS A 158 10.04 0.21 -12.49
N LEU A 159 10.24 -0.38 -11.31
CA LEU A 159 10.04 0.28 -10.03
C LEU A 159 11.31 0.44 -9.20
N GLU A 160 12.43 -0.17 -9.63
CA GLU A 160 13.68 -0.06 -8.88
C GLU A 160 14.24 1.36 -8.97
N PHE A 161 14.67 1.87 -7.80
CA PHE A 161 15.35 3.17 -7.74
C PHE A 161 16.70 3.07 -8.46
N ARG A 162 16.94 4.02 -9.34
CA ARG A 162 18.21 4.19 -10.08
C ARG A 162 18.74 5.58 -9.80
N PRO A 163 19.89 5.68 -9.11
CA PRO A 163 20.51 6.97 -8.83
C PRO A 163 20.92 7.71 -10.10
#